data_d141d3068bdfaf3ffff1bce5219762fe
#
_entry.id   d141d3068bdfaf3ffff1bce5219762fe
#
_cell.length_a   1.000
_cell.length_b   1.000
_cell.length_c   1.000
_cell.angle_alpha   90.00
_cell.angle_beta   90.00
_cell.angle_gamma   90.00
#
_symmetry.space_group_name_H-M   'P 1'
#
loop_
_entity.id
_entity.type
_entity.pdbx_description
1 polymer ?
#
loop_
_entity_poly.entity_id
_entity_poly.type
_entity_poly.pdbx_seq_one_letter_code
_entity_poly.pdbx_strand_id
1 'polypeptide(L)'
;MQLAETVHDHHDVFWGDMSVIGCGQAHHIRHAFFAGMLSVAALVLAPPGAPTAAAEGCPDVEVVFARGTFEPPGVGGIGQAFVDQLKTQPQLAGKAVDVYAVNYPASLNFPAAADGVIDASNRVRDMAARCPDTKMVLGGYSQGAAVAGYVTADKIPDGYIPPNGINGPMPPEIAKHVAAVALFGKPSNGFLNSIDRTAPPITVGGLYAAKTIDQCIPDDPICSPTGSDNGAHQAYADDGMTAQAAAFAAQKVTSAAVVDTASR
;
A
#
# COMPACT_ATOMS: atom_id res chain seq x y z
N MET A 1 20.51 -47.95 21.30
CA MET A 1 21.45 -47.43 22.29
C MET A 1 20.84 -46.11 22.77
N GLN A 2 20.29 -46.18 23.97
CA GLN A 2 19.57 -45.11 24.67
C GLN A 2 20.56 -44.06 25.21
N LEU A 3 20.07 -42.84 25.42
CA LEU A 3 20.20 -41.95 26.58
C LEU A 3 19.66 -40.60 26.11
N ALA A 4 18.50 -40.13 26.49
CA ALA A 4 17.94 -39.73 27.79
C ALA A 4 18.50 -38.37 28.30
N GLU A 5 17.52 -37.43 28.46
CA GLU A 5 17.33 -36.44 29.52
C GLU A 5 18.35 -35.27 29.66
N THR A 6 17.88 -34.03 29.70
CA THR A 6 17.39 -33.40 30.95
C THR A 6 16.63 -32.07 30.66
N VAL A 7 15.49 -31.98 31.32
CA VAL A 7 14.66 -30.81 31.61
C VAL A 7 15.39 -29.92 32.63
N HIS A 8 15.31 -28.58 32.45
CA HIS A 8 15.43 -27.64 33.58
C HIS A 8 14.41 -26.52 33.46
N ASP A 9 13.47 -26.62 34.35
CA ASP A 9 12.45 -25.69 34.78
C ASP A 9 13.09 -24.67 35.76
N HIS A 10 12.82 -23.37 35.59
CA HIS A 10 12.94 -22.41 36.69
C HIS A 10 11.86 -21.34 36.57
N HIS A 11 10.82 -21.53 37.40
CA HIS A 11 10.00 -20.47 37.95
C HIS A 11 10.88 -19.41 38.65
N ASP A 12 10.52 -18.15 38.57
CA ASP A 12 10.26 -17.37 39.77
C ASP A 12 9.47 -16.08 39.48
N VAL A 13 8.46 -15.99 40.27
CA VAL A 13 7.45 -14.99 40.54
C VAL A 13 8.07 -13.81 41.30
N PHE A 14 7.72 -12.57 40.95
CA PHE A 14 7.78 -11.45 41.90
C PHE A 14 6.57 -10.55 41.76
N TRP A 15 5.66 -10.72 42.69
CA TRP A 15 4.61 -9.79 43.07
C TRP A 15 5.20 -8.72 44.01
N GLY A 16 4.90 -7.47 43.79
CA GLY A 16 5.19 -6.38 44.67
C GLY A 16 4.02 -5.41 44.76
N ASP A 17 3.13 -5.72 45.68
CA ASP A 17 2.03 -4.90 46.17
C ASP A 17 2.58 -3.83 47.10
N MET A 18 2.12 -2.59 47.00
CA MET A 18 2.12 -1.67 48.14
C MET A 18 1.02 -0.63 48.03
N SER A 19 0.17 -0.76 48.99
CA SER A 19 -1.03 0.02 49.33
C SER A 19 -0.74 1.42 49.92
N VAL A 20 -1.64 2.33 49.62
CA VAL A 20 -2.45 3.21 50.53
C VAL A 20 -1.74 4.01 51.64
N ILE A 21 -2.08 5.27 51.76
CA ILE A 21 -2.38 6.17 52.90
C ILE A 21 -2.20 7.61 52.36
N GLY A 22 -3.04 8.59 52.50
CA GLY A 22 -4.00 8.92 53.50
C GLY A 22 -4.69 10.26 53.26
N CYS A 23 -5.72 10.39 53.95
CA CYS A 23 -6.71 11.43 54.17
C CYS A 23 -6.15 12.79 54.59
N GLY A 24 -6.79 13.90 54.20
CA GLY A 24 -6.53 15.24 54.72
C GLY A 24 -7.63 16.25 54.38
N GLN A 25 -8.39 16.57 55.37
CA GLN A 25 -9.62 17.35 55.45
C GLN A 25 -9.59 18.81 55.01
N ALA A 26 -10.67 19.22 54.49
CA ALA A 26 -11.46 20.46 54.52
C ALA A 26 -10.90 21.73 55.22
N HIS A 27 -11.09 22.88 54.56
CA HIS A 27 -11.56 24.10 55.19
C HIS A 27 -12.43 24.93 54.26
N HIS A 28 -13.66 25.16 54.77
CA HIS A 28 -14.64 26.10 54.23
C HIS A 28 -14.16 27.54 54.47
N ILE A 29 -14.24 28.41 53.44
CA ILE A 29 -14.45 29.84 53.62
C ILE A 29 -15.43 30.31 52.59
N ARG A 30 -16.63 30.72 53.12
CA ARG A 30 -17.68 31.44 52.40
C ARG A 30 -17.28 32.92 52.38
N HIS A 31 -17.23 33.54 51.21
CA HIS A 31 -17.49 34.97 51.07
C HIS A 31 -18.37 35.19 49.82
N ALA A 32 -19.57 35.60 50.08
CA ALA A 32 -20.48 36.19 49.13
C ALA A 32 -20.08 37.64 48.90
N PHE A 33 -19.97 38.08 47.67
CA PHE A 33 -20.17 39.48 47.28
C PHE A 33 -20.84 39.60 45.92
N PHE A 34 -21.68 40.58 45.87
CA PHE A 34 -22.74 40.93 44.94
C PHE A 34 -22.28 41.45 43.57
N ALA A 35 -23.08 41.14 42.58
CA ALA A 35 -23.60 41.95 41.47
C ALA A 35 -22.63 42.77 40.56
N GLY A 36 -22.76 42.51 39.29
CA GLY A 36 -22.37 43.41 38.22
C GLY A 36 -22.59 42.78 36.86
N MET A 37 -23.84 42.80 36.36
CA MET A 37 -24.13 42.49 34.95
C MET A 37 -23.55 43.60 34.08
N LEU A 38 -22.53 43.27 33.30
CA LEU A 38 -22.20 43.98 32.07
C LEU A 38 -22.06 42.94 30.98
N SER A 39 -23.10 42.85 30.16
CA SER A 39 -23.11 42.02 28.95
C SER A 39 -22.26 42.70 27.87
N VAL A 40 -21.02 42.29 27.74
CA VAL A 40 -20.20 42.61 26.60
C VAL A 40 -20.40 41.49 25.56
N ALA A 41 -21.16 41.82 24.51
CA ALA A 41 -21.25 40.95 23.34
C ALA A 41 -19.88 40.90 22.67
N ALA A 42 -19.08 39.85 22.97
CA ALA A 42 -17.87 39.54 22.26
C ALA A 42 -18.25 38.97 20.88
N LEU A 43 -18.08 39.80 19.87
CA LEU A 43 -18.08 39.34 18.47
C LEU A 43 -16.89 38.38 18.31
N VAL A 44 -17.16 37.08 18.32
CA VAL A 44 -16.15 36.06 18.02
C VAL A 44 -15.95 36.08 16.51
N LEU A 45 -14.95 36.87 16.05
CA LEU A 45 -14.38 36.63 14.72
C LEU A 45 -13.72 35.26 14.74
N ALA A 46 -14.33 34.27 14.08
CA ALA A 46 -13.68 32.99 13.81
C ALA A 46 -12.42 33.28 12.99
N PRO A 47 -11.23 32.81 13.41
CA PRO A 47 -10.04 32.94 12.60
C PRO A 47 -10.25 32.20 11.27
N PRO A 48 -9.74 32.74 10.13
CA PRO A 48 -9.71 32.01 8.86
C PRO A 48 -9.06 30.65 9.13
N GLY A 49 -9.68 29.58 8.60
CA GLY A 49 -9.32 28.19 8.89
C GLY A 49 -7.80 28.00 8.86
N ALA A 50 -7.26 27.52 9.97
CA ALA A 50 -5.87 27.12 10.02
C ALA A 50 -5.64 26.08 8.91
N PRO A 51 -4.55 26.20 8.12
CA PRO A 51 -4.18 25.13 7.20
C PRO A 51 -4.12 23.85 8.03
N THR A 52 -4.83 22.80 7.59
CA THR A 52 -4.69 21.47 8.18
C THR A 52 -3.22 21.13 8.07
N ALA A 53 -2.53 21.02 9.20
CA ALA A 53 -1.15 20.58 9.23
C ALA A 53 -1.10 19.26 8.45
N ALA A 54 -0.34 19.21 7.36
CA ALA A 54 0.03 17.95 6.75
C ALA A 54 0.59 17.09 7.88
N ALA A 55 0.09 15.85 8.04
CA ALA A 55 0.56 14.99 9.09
C ALA A 55 2.07 14.87 8.94
N GLU A 56 2.84 15.32 9.95
CA GLU A 56 4.30 15.22 9.92
C GLU A 56 4.65 13.76 9.67
N GLY A 57 5.32 13.47 8.54
CA GLY A 57 5.74 12.14 8.15
C GLY A 57 5.03 11.51 6.93
N CYS A 58 4.09 12.19 6.26
CA CYS A 58 3.53 11.68 5.00
C CYS A 58 4.46 11.99 3.82
N PRO A 59 4.82 10.97 2.98
CA PRO A 59 5.58 11.22 1.77
C PRO A 59 4.73 11.89 0.69
N ASP A 60 5.36 12.58 -0.26
CA ASP A 60 4.67 13.08 -1.47
C ASP A 60 4.16 11.93 -2.34
N VAL A 61 4.97 10.87 -2.42
CA VAL A 61 4.70 9.67 -3.23
C VAL A 61 5.00 8.43 -2.42
N GLU A 62 4.14 7.43 -2.46
CA GLU A 62 4.44 6.10 -1.96
C GLU A 62 4.33 5.06 -3.07
N VAL A 63 5.38 4.26 -3.24
CA VAL A 63 5.36 3.09 -4.11
C VAL A 63 4.98 1.87 -3.28
N VAL A 64 3.84 1.25 -3.59
CA VAL A 64 3.39 -0.04 -3.03
C VAL A 64 3.71 -1.12 -4.05
N PHE A 65 4.71 -1.96 -3.79
CA PHE A 65 5.21 -2.90 -4.80
C PHE A 65 5.27 -4.34 -4.31
N ALA A 66 4.71 -5.25 -5.10
CA ALA A 66 4.72 -6.68 -4.87
C ALA A 66 5.80 -7.36 -5.73
N ARG A 67 6.73 -8.08 -5.08
CA ARG A 67 7.84 -8.80 -5.72
C ARG A 67 7.38 -10.02 -6.51
N GLY A 68 8.25 -10.60 -7.32
CA GLY A 68 8.03 -11.85 -8.02
C GLY A 68 8.24 -13.10 -7.14
N THR A 69 7.83 -14.26 -7.66
CA THR A 69 8.00 -15.57 -7.02
C THR A 69 9.46 -15.81 -6.68
N PHE A 70 9.74 -16.33 -5.49
CA PHE A 70 11.06 -16.64 -4.93
C PHE A 70 11.98 -15.45 -4.67
N GLU A 71 11.58 -14.23 -4.98
CA GLU A 71 12.39 -13.08 -4.58
C GLU A 71 12.35 -12.94 -3.04
N PRO A 72 13.45 -12.54 -2.40
CA PRO A 72 13.51 -12.34 -0.96
C PRO A 72 12.59 -11.18 -0.52
N PRO A 73 12.24 -11.09 0.77
CA PRO A 73 11.45 -9.96 1.29
C PRO A 73 12.02 -8.60 0.88
N GLY A 74 11.13 -7.71 0.44
CA GLY A 74 11.47 -6.44 -0.20
C GLY A 74 10.62 -6.25 -1.46
N VAL A 75 11.02 -5.32 -2.33
CA VAL A 75 10.33 -5.06 -3.61
C VAL A 75 10.84 -5.94 -4.77
N GLY A 76 11.85 -6.75 -4.53
CA GLY A 76 12.51 -7.56 -5.57
C GLY A 76 13.40 -6.76 -6.51
N GLY A 77 14.09 -7.45 -7.43
CA GLY A 77 15.06 -6.82 -8.34
C GLY A 77 14.42 -5.86 -9.33
N ILE A 78 13.34 -6.27 -9.98
CA ILE A 78 12.60 -5.43 -10.94
C ILE A 78 11.92 -4.25 -10.21
N GLY A 79 11.36 -4.50 -9.02
CA GLY A 79 10.78 -3.44 -8.20
C GLY A 79 11.82 -2.40 -7.76
N GLN A 80 13.00 -2.84 -7.37
CA GLN A 80 14.09 -1.93 -6.99
C GLN A 80 14.55 -1.08 -8.18
N ALA A 81 14.76 -1.70 -9.35
CA ALA A 81 15.13 -0.98 -10.56
C ALA A 81 14.05 0.07 -10.94
N PHE A 82 12.78 -0.29 -10.85
CA PHE A 82 11.67 0.66 -11.08
C PHE A 82 11.70 1.84 -10.10
N VAL A 83 11.84 1.57 -8.79
CA VAL A 83 11.90 2.60 -7.74
C VAL A 83 13.08 3.53 -7.94
N ASP A 84 14.25 2.99 -8.26
CA ASP A 84 15.46 3.79 -8.50
C ASP A 84 15.26 4.72 -9.71
N GLN A 85 14.71 4.22 -10.81
CA GLN A 85 14.37 5.01 -11.97
C GLN A 85 13.28 6.07 -11.66
N LEU A 86 12.29 5.74 -10.84
CA LEU A 86 11.23 6.67 -10.44
C LEU A 86 11.79 7.85 -9.64
N LYS A 87 12.67 7.59 -8.68
CA LYS A 87 13.28 8.62 -7.84
C LYS A 87 14.15 9.60 -8.63
N THR A 88 14.65 9.21 -9.80
CA THR A 88 15.46 10.08 -10.68
C THR A 88 14.62 10.91 -11.63
N GLN A 89 13.30 10.72 -11.69
CA GLN A 89 12.45 11.47 -12.61
C GLN A 89 12.41 12.98 -12.27
N PRO A 90 12.64 13.87 -13.23
CA PRO A 90 12.65 15.33 -13.01
C PRO A 90 11.35 15.84 -12.38
N GLN A 91 10.21 15.23 -12.69
CA GLN A 91 8.90 15.57 -12.17
C GLN A 91 8.78 15.34 -10.64
N LEU A 92 9.64 14.50 -10.08
CA LEU A 92 9.68 14.16 -8.67
C LEU A 92 10.88 14.79 -7.95
N ALA A 93 11.60 15.70 -8.60
CA ALA A 93 12.72 16.39 -7.96
C ALA A 93 12.27 17.13 -6.69
N GLY A 94 12.93 16.86 -5.57
CA GLY A 94 12.62 17.42 -4.25
C GLY A 94 11.42 16.83 -3.54
N LYS A 95 10.77 15.81 -4.11
CA LYS A 95 9.66 15.08 -3.48
C LYS A 95 10.16 13.91 -2.64
N ALA A 96 9.52 13.70 -1.48
CA ALA A 96 9.73 12.52 -0.67
C ALA A 96 9.04 11.32 -1.33
N VAL A 97 9.83 10.29 -1.70
CA VAL A 97 9.34 9.05 -2.31
C VAL A 97 9.64 7.90 -1.38
N ASP A 98 8.61 7.38 -0.70
CA ASP A 98 8.68 6.21 0.15
C ASP A 98 8.29 4.94 -0.60
N VAL A 99 8.70 3.79 -0.04
CA VAL A 99 8.49 2.47 -0.64
C VAL A 99 7.92 1.52 0.40
N TYR A 100 6.80 0.92 0.07
CA TYR A 100 6.19 -0.16 0.81
C TYR A 100 6.32 -1.47 0.02
N ALA A 101 7.08 -2.41 0.55
CA ALA A 101 7.17 -3.75 0.02
C ALA A 101 6.00 -4.59 0.51
N VAL A 102 5.16 -5.07 -0.41
CA VAL A 102 4.00 -5.92 -0.08
C VAL A 102 4.45 -7.19 0.62
N ASN A 103 3.87 -7.43 1.79
CA ASN A 103 4.21 -8.57 2.62
C ASN A 103 3.36 -9.78 2.26
N TYR A 104 3.96 -10.77 1.60
CA TYR A 104 3.32 -12.03 1.23
C TYR A 104 4.38 -13.10 0.93
N PRO A 105 4.01 -14.40 0.85
CA PRO A 105 5.00 -15.49 0.71
C PRO A 105 5.83 -15.45 -0.59
N ALA A 106 5.28 -14.96 -1.72
CA ALA A 106 5.91 -14.99 -3.04
C ALA A 106 6.47 -16.38 -3.40
N SER A 107 5.65 -17.41 -3.29
CA SER A 107 6.01 -18.82 -3.43
C SER A 107 5.20 -19.52 -4.51
N LEU A 108 5.51 -20.79 -4.78
CA LEU A 108 4.71 -21.63 -5.69
C LEU A 108 3.34 -22.03 -5.13
N ASN A 109 3.06 -21.76 -3.85
CA ASN A 109 1.69 -21.82 -3.35
C ASN A 109 0.91 -20.58 -3.87
N PHE A 110 0.55 -20.60 -5.15
CA PHE A 110 -0.08 -19.47 -5.83
C PHE A 110 -1.35 -18.94 -5.12
N PRO A 111 -2.24 -19.78 -4.53
CA PRO A 111 -3.35 -19.27 -3.73
C PRO A 111 -2.94 -18.32 -2.59
N ALA A 112 -1.74 -18.47 -2.03
CA ALA A 112 -1.22 -17.56 -1.00
C ALA A 112 -0.85 -16.16 -1.54
N ALA A 113 -0.90 -15.92 -2.85
CA ALA A 113 -0.84 -14.56 -3.41
C ALA A 113 -2.00 -13.67 -2.92
N ALA A 114 -3.10 -14.26 -2.46
CA ALA A 114 -4.20 -13.55 -1.82
C ALA A 114 -3.75 -12.75 -0.58
N ASP A 115 -2.76 -13.22 0.18
CA ASP A 115 -2.19 -12.48 1.31
C ASP A 115 -1.57 -11.16 0.82
N GLY A 116 -0.94 -11.17 -0.35
CA GLY A 116 -0.41 -9.98 -1.00
C GLY A 116 -1.50 -9.01 -1.45
N VAL A 117 -2.61 -9.52 -1.98
CA VAL A 117 -3.77 -8.69 -2.35
C VAL A 117 -4.36 -8.02 -1.11
N ILE A 118 -4.48 -8.74 0.00
CA ILE A 118 -4.99 -8.22 1.28
C ILE A 118 -4.03 -7.15 1.82
N ASP A 119 -2.74 -7.45 1.89
CA ASP A 119 -1.72 -6.54 2.43
C ASP A 119 -1.64 -5.25 1.62
N ALA A 120 -1.51 -5.34 0.29
CA ALA A 120 -1.47 -4.18 -0.59
C ALA A 120 -2.76 -3.34 -0.51
N SER A 121 -3.93 -4.00 -0.48
CA SER A 121 -5.22 -3.32 -0.35
C SER A 121 -5.35 -2.57 0.98
N ASN A 122 -4.89 -3.18 2.08
CA ASN A 122 -4.90 -2.55 3.39
C ASN A 122 -3.94 -1.36 3.42
N ARG A 123 -2.74 -1.49 2.84
CA ARG A 123 -1.80 -0.38 2.74
C ARG A 123 -2.37 0.80 1.97
N VAL A 124 -2.98 0.55 0.82
CA VAL A 124 -3.59 1.62 0.01
C VAL A 124 -4.71 2.33 0.78
N ARG A 125 -5.57 1.60 1.50
CA ARG A 125 -6.64 2.19 2.32
C ARG A 125 -6.08 3.01 3.49
N ASP A 126 -5.08 2.47 4.17
CA ASP A 126 -4.43 3.10 5.31
C ASP A 126 -3.74 4.42 4.89
N MET A 127 -3.01 4.40 3.78
CA MET A 127 -2.38 5.62 3.24
C MET A 127 -3.41 6.65 2.79
N ALA A 128 -4.48 6.24 2.09
CA ALA A 128 -5.54 7.16 1.69
C ALA A 128 -6.22 7.84 2.90
N ALA A 129 -6.33 7.13 4.03
CA ALA A 129 -6.93 7.67 5.25
C ALA A 129 -5.98 8.57 6.05
N ARG A 130 -4.71 8.16 6.23
CA ARG A 130 -3.75 8.89 7.07
C ARG A 130 -3.01 10.00 6.33
N CYS A 131 -2.77 9.80 5.03
CA CYS A 131 -1.97 10.67 4.18
C CYS A 131 -2.74 11.00 2.88
N PRO A 132 -3.85 11.74 2.95
CA PRO A 132 -4.76 11.93 1.82
C PRO A 132 -4.15 12.69 0.63
N ASP A 133 -3.09 13.43 0.84
CA ASP A 133 -2.39 14.16 -0.23
C ASP A 133 -1.27 13.32 -0.90
N THR A 134 -0.84 12.21 -0.27
CA THR A 134 0.14 11.28 -0.83
C THR A 134 -0.39 10.63 -2.11
N LYS A 135 0.40 10.65 -3.18
CA LYS A 135 0.09 9.97 -4.44
C LYS A 135 0.71 8.58 -4.43
N MET A 136 -0.12 7.55 -4.51
CA MET A 136 0.36 6.17 -4.51
C MET A 136 0.65 5.67 -5.92
N VAL A 137 1.75 4.92 -6.07
CA VAL A 137 2.09 4.15 -7.27
C VAL A 137 2.04 2.67 -6.89
N LEU A 138 1.05 1.96 -7.39
CA LEU A 138 0.91 0.52 -7.17
C LEU A 138 1.68 -0.23 -8.26
N GLY A 139 2.43 -1.24 -7.89
CA GLY A 139 3.18 -2.02 -8.87
C GLY A 139 3.43 -3.46 -8.47
N GLY A 140 3.94 -4.22 -9.43
CA GLY A 140 4.36 -5.59 -9.17
C GLY A 140 5.03 -6.26 -10.37
N TYR A 141 5.78 -7.32 -10.08
CA TYR A 141 6.45 -8.13 -11.06
C TYR A 141 5.99 -9.58 -10.98
N SER A 142 5.70 -10.22 -12.13
CA SER A 142 5.31 -11.63 -12.21
C SER A 142 4.11 -11.95 -11.31
N GLN A 143 4.23 -12.81 -10.31
CA GLN A 143 3.21 -13.07 -9.31
C GLN A 143 2.77 -11.77 -8.60
N GLY A 144 3.70 -10.86 -8.31
CA GLY A 144 3.39 -9.54 -7.75
C GLY A 144 2.59 -8.65 -8.70
N ALA A 145 2.78 -8.79 -10.02
CA ALA A 145 1.93 -8.11 -11.00
C ALA A 145 0.49 -8.66 -11.00
N ALA A 146 0.32 -9.96 -10.72
CA ALA A 146 -1.01 -10.52 -10.46
C ALA A 146 -1.62 -9.93 -9.18
N VAL A 147 -0.86 -9.82 -8.09
CA VAL A 147 -1.30 -9.19 -6.84
C VAL A 147 -1.80 -7.76 -7.10
N ALA A 148 -0.97 -6.91 -7.73
CA ALA A 148 -1.35 -5.53 -8.06
C ALA A 148 -2.55 -5.46 -9.01
N GLY A 149 -2.62 -6.36 -9.99
CA GLY A 149 -3.75 -6.49 -10.90
C GLY A 149 -5.08 -6.81 -10.18
N TYR A 150 -5.07 -7.74 -9.24
CA TYR A 150 -6.27 -8.08 -8.45
C TYR A 150 -6.69 -6.94 -7.52
N VAL A 151 -5.75 -6.18 -6.94
CA VAL A 151 -6.07 -4.97 -6.16
C VAL A 151 -6.84 -3.94 -6.99
N THR A 152 -6.57 -3.88 -8.29
CA THR A 152 -7.19 -2.92 -9.22
C THR A 152 -8.46 -3.43 -9.90
N ALA A 153 -8.91 -4.66 -9.63
CA ALA A 153 -10.09 -5.25 -10.28
C ALA A 153 -11.39 -4.50 -9.93
N ASP A 154 -12.31 -4.37 -10.88
CA ASP A 154 -13.61 -3.71 -10.68
C ASP A 154 -14.60 -4.57 -9.90
N LYS A 155 -14.42 -5.88 -9.91
CA LYS A 155 -15.33 -6.83 -9.25
C LYS A 155 -14.62 -8.14 -8.90
N ILE A 156 -15.18 -8.84 -7.94
CA ILE A 156 -14.91 -10.27 -7.75
C ILE A 156 -15.65 -11.00 -8.87
N PRO A 157 -14.99 -11.88 -9.66
CA PRO A 157 -15.66 -12.62 -10.73
C PRO A 157 -16.81 -13.48 -10.22
N ASP A 158 -17.86 -13.60 -11.03
CA ASP A 158 -19.03 -14.39 -10.69
C ASP A 158 -18.65 -15.86 -10.45
N GLY A 159 -19.11 -16.43 -9.35
CA GLY A 159 -18.80 -17.81 -8.95
C GLY A 159 -17.45 -18.03 -8.28
N TYR A 160 -16.57 -17.00 -8.21
CA TYR A 160 -15.34 -17.08 -7.45
C TYR A 160 -15.59 -16.72 -5.98
N ILE A 161 -15.13 -17.58 -5.08
CA ILE A 161 -15.19 -17.33 -3.63
C ILE A 161 -13.81 -16.84 -3.19
N PRO A 162 -13.64 -15.53 -2.91
CA PRO A 162 -12.35 -15.01 -2.51
C PRO A 162 -11.99 -15.50 -1.11
N PRO A 163 -10.69 -15.60 -0.79
CA PRO A 163 -10.23 -15.84 0.58
C PRO A 163 -10.73 -14.77 1.55
N ASN A 164 -10.81 -15.13 2.83
CA ASN A 164 -11.17 -14.20 3.90
C ASN A 164 -10.23 -12.98 3.90
N GLY A 165 -10.80 -11.79 3.99
CA GLY A 165 -10.05 -10.54 3.93
C GLY A 165 -10.18 -9.81 2.58
N ILE A 166 -10.62 -10.47 1.52
CA ILE A 166 -10.97 -9.86 0.24
C ILE A 166 -12.49 -9.72 0.15
N ASN A 167 -12.99 -8.51 0.45
CA ASN A 167 -14.44 -8.27 0.59
C ASN A 167 -15.06 -7.57 -0.63
N GLY A 168 -14.27 -7.24 -1.64
CA GLY A 168 -14.73 -6.54 -2.84
C GLY A 168 -13.65 -5.67 -3.48
N PRO A 169 -13.98 -4.97 -4.57
CA PRO A 169 -13.08 -4.05 -5.23
C PRO A 169 -12.72 -2.85 -4.34
N MET A 170 -11.66 -2.16 -4.70
CA MET A 170 -11.27 -0.92 -4.05
C MET A 170 -12.33 0.16 -4.32
N PRO A 171 -12.87 0.85 -3.28
CA PRO A 171 -13.84 1.92 -3.48
C PRO A 171 -13.28 3.07 -4.33
N PRO A 172 -14.12 3.76 -5.14
CA PRO A 172 -13.66 4.86 -5.98
C PRO A 172 -12.95 5.99 -5.24
N GLU A 173 -13.39 6.30 -4.01
CA GLU A 173 -12.80 7.31 -3.14
C GLU A 173 -11.38 6.94 -2.69
N ILE A 174 -11.06 5.64 -2.61
CA ILE A 174 -9.71 5.16 -2.33
C ILE A 174 -8.89 5.08 -3.63
N ALA A 175 -9.50 4.59 -4.71
CA ALA A 175 -8.85 4.43 -6.00
C ALA A 175 -8.26 5.73 -6.56
N LYS A 176 -8.86 6.90 -6.24
CA LYS A 176 -8.36 8.22 -6.66
C LYS A 176 -6.98 8.56 -6.10
N HIS A 177 -6.58 7.98 -4.94
CA HIS A 177 -5.27 8.19 -4.33
C HIS A 177 -4.16 7.40 -5.04
N VAL A 178 -4.50 6.37 -5.82
CA VAL A 178 -3.56 5.65 -6.68
C VAL A 178 -3.38 6.45 -7.98
N ALA A 179 -2.24 7.09 -8.14
CA ALA A 179 -1.93 7.91 -9.30
C ALA A 179 -1.50 7.08 -10.52
N ALA A 180 -0.77 5.98 -10.30
CA ALA A 180 -0.31 5.11 -11.36
C ALA A 180 -0.29 3.64 -10.93
N VAL A 181 -0.33 2.74 -11.92
CA VAL A 181 -0.13 1.30 -11.76
C VAL A 181 0.93 0.85 -12.77
N ALA A 182 1.96 0.13 -12.30
CA ALA A 182 3.05 -0.39 -13.12
C ALA A 182 3.16 -1.91 -12.96
N LEU A 183 2.86 -2.65 -14.02
CA LEU A 183 2.86 -4.11 -14.04
C LEU A 183 3.97 -4.61 -14.96
N PHE A 184 4.78 -5.56 -14.49
CA PHE A 184 5.87 -6.15 -15.22
C PHE A 184 5.68 -7.67 -15.30
N GLY A 185 5.59 -8.22 -16.51
CA GLY A 185 5.41 -9.65 -16.72
C GLY A 185 4.15 -10.20 -16.06
N LYS A 186 3.05 -9.44 -16.10
CA LYS A 186 1.77 -9.86 -15.54
C LYS A 186 1.33 -11.17 -16.20
N PRO A 187 1.02 -12.24 -15.41
CA PRO A 187 0.62 -13.52 -15.97
C PRO A 187 -0.55 -13.41 -16.94
N SER A 188 -0.41 -13.98 -18.12
CA SER A 188 -1.51 -14.14 -19.07
C SER A 188 -2.55 -15.12 -18.53
N ASN A 189 -3.78 -15.04 -19.03
CA ASN A 189 -4.83 -16.00 -18.66
C ASN A 189 -4.44 -17.44 -19.00
N GLY A 190 -3.71 -17.65 -20.11
CA GLY A 190 -3.21 -18.97 -20.50
C GLY A 190 -2.22 -19.51 -19.48
N PHE A 191 -1.27 -18.70 -19.05
CA PHE A 191 -0.31 -19.07 -18.02
C PHE A 191 -1.00 -19.35 -16.67
N LEU A 192 -1.90 -18.46 -16.23
CA LEU A 192 -2.67 -18.68 -14.99
C LEU A 192 -3.38 -20.02 -14.99
N ASN A 193 -4.13 -20.32 -16.04
CA ASN A 193 -4.87 -21.59 -16.16
C ASN A 193 -3.96 -22.82 -16.17
N SER A 194 -2.69 -22.67 -16.52
CA SER A 194 -1.71 -23.78 -16.50
C SER A 194 -1.20 -24.10 -15.10
N ILE A 195 -1.16 -23.10 -14.21
CA ILE A 195 -0.63 -23.23 -12.85
C ILE A 195 -1.73 -23.34 -11.77
N ASP A 196 -2.85 -22.64 -11.97
CA ASP A 196 -4.03 -22.70 -11.11
C ASP A 196 -5.30 -22.44 -11.92
N ARG A 197 -6.07 -23.49 -12.20
CA ARG A 197 -7.32 -23.41 -12.95
C ARG A 197 -8.44 -22.69 -12.21
N THR A 198 -8.27 -22.47 -10.93
CA THR A 198 -9.26 -21.79 -10.08
C THR A 198 -8.97 -20.31 -9.91
N ALA A 199 -7.76 -19.86 -10.32
CA ALA A 199 -7.41 -18.46 -10.28
C ALA A 199 -8.29 -17.65 -11.22
N PRO A 200 -8.91 -16.55 -10.75
CA PRO A 200 -9.70 -15.69 -11.62
C PRO A 200 -8.80 -14.93 -12.60
N PRO A 201 -9.30 -14.52 -13.79
CA PRO A 201 -8.56 -13.69 -14.72
C PRO A 201 -8.07 -12.38 -14.06
N ILE A 202 -6.83 -11.99 -14.36
CA ILE A 202 -6.29 -10.71 -13.89
C ILE A 202 -6.79 -9.61 -14.83
N THR A 203 -7.66 -8.75 -14.31
CA THR A 203 -8.23 -7.62 -15.04
C THR A 203 -7.98 -6.33 -14.30
N VAL A 204 -7.44 -5.32 -15.01
CA VAL A 204 -7.33 -3.97 -14.49
C VAL A 204 -8.67 -3.27 -14.68
N GLY A 205 -9.26 -2.77 -13.62
CA GLY A 205 -10.56 -2.13 -13.65
C GLY A 205 -10.56 -0.73 -14.27
N GLY A 206 -11.75 -0.24 -14.63
CA GLY A 206 -11.95 1.03 -15.32
C GLY A 206 -11.39 2.24 -14.59
N LEU A 207 -11.40 2.24 -13.24
CA LEU A 207 -10.82 3.28 -12.40
C LEU A 207 -9.29 3.38 -12.51
N TYR A 208 -8.63 2.35 -13.04
CA TYR A 208 -7.17 2.25 -13.12
C TYR A 208 -6.66 2.16 -14.55
N ALA A 209 -7.47 1.78 -15.52
CA ALA A 209 -7.04 1.52 -16.90
C ALA A 209 -6.23 2.67 -17.51
N ALA A 210 -6.71 3.92 -17.40
CA ALA A 210 -6.03 5.10 -17.96
C ALA A 210 -4.73 5.51 -17.23
N LYS A 211 -4.45 4.89 -16.10
CA LYS A 211 -3.27 5.15 -15.27
C LYS A 211 -2.43 3.89 -15.05
N THR A 212 -2.61 2.88 -15.87
CA THR A 212 -1.84 1.62 -15.84
C THR A 212 -0.91 1.55 -17.04
N ILE A 213 0.34 1.17 -16.77
CA ILE A 213 1.28 0.67 -17.76
C ILE A 213 1.50 -0.82 -17.49
N ASP A 214 1.23 -1.66 -18.49
CA ASP A 214 1.33 -3.12 -18.41
C ASP A 214 2.44 -3.58 -19.37
N GLN A 215 3.58 -3.91 -18.80
CA GLN A 215 4.80 -4.22 -19.54
C GLN A 215 4.95 -5.73 -19.70
N CYS A 216 5.04 -6.17 -20.96
CA CYS A 216 5.28 -7.56 -21.32
C CYS A 216 6.33 -7.62 -22.43
N ILE A 217 7.46 -8.27 -22.16
CA ILE A 217 8.45 -8.57 -23.19
C ILE A 217 7.86 -9.64 -24.12
N PRO A 218 7.89 -9.44 -25.46
CA PRO A 218 7.17 -10.30 -26.40
C PRO A 218 7.52 -11.79 -26.28
N ASP A 219 8.74 -12.12 -25.85
CA ASP A 219 9.21 -13.50 -25.71
C ASP A 219 9.12 -14.06 -24.28
N ASP A 220 8.57 -13.30 -23.33
CA ASP A 220 8.31 -13.73 -21.95
C ASP A 220 7.13 -14.72 -21.91
N PRO A 221 7.35 -16.00 -21.53
CA PRO A 221 6.29 -17.03 -21.53
C PRO A 221 5.21 -16.81 -20.46
N ILE A 222 5.43 -15.95 -19.47
CA ILE A 222 4.48 -15.69 -18.40
C ILE A 222 3.37 -14.75 -18.88
N CYS A 223 3.71 -13.67 -19.57
CA CYS A 223 2.77 -12.66 -20.02
C CYS A 223 2.39 -12.80 -21.50
N SER A 224 3.30 -13.28 -22.35
CA SER A 224 3.06 -13.44 -23.78
C SER A 224 2.60 -14.88 -24.11
N PRO A 225 1.48 -15.05 -24.83
CA PRO A 225 1.01 -16.38 -25.22
C PRO A 225 1.95 -17.13 -26.14
N THR A 226 2.86 -16.44 -26.84
CA THR A 226 3.83 -17.00 -27.77
C THR A 226 5.26 -16.94 -27.25
N GLY A 227 5.47 -16.42 -26.05
CA GLY A 227 6.77 -16.32 -25.41
C GLY A 227 7.36 -17.69 -25.07
N SER A 228 8.65 -17.84 -25.24
CA SER A 228 9.37 -19.10 -25.04
C SER A 228 10.72 -18.94 -24.35
N ASP A 229 11.17 -17.71 -24.09
CA ASP A 229 12.42 -17.41 -23.42
C ASP A 229 12.20 -17.02 -21.95
N ASN A 230 12.57 -17.94 -21.04
CA ASN A 230 12.54 -17.66 -19.60
C ASN A 230 13.48 -16.52 -19.18
N GLY A 231 14.54 -16.24 -19.95
CA GLY A 231 15.43 -15.10 -19.73
C GLY A 231 14.72 -13.76 -19.94
N ALA A 232 13.82 -13.70 -20.93
CA ALA A 232 12.99 -12.51 -21.19
C ALA A 232 12.15 -12.12 -19.97
N HIS A 233 11.69 -13.11 -19.18
CA HIS A 233 10.92 -12.83 -17.95
C HIS A 233 11.73 -12.06 -16.90
N GLN A 234 13.05 -12.07 -16.95
CA GLN A 234 13.94 -11.40 -16.00
C GLN A 234 14.54 -10.09 -16.55
N ALA A 235 14.32 -9.78 -17.82
CA ALA A 235 15.05 -8.71 -18.53
C ALA A 235 14.38 -7.31 -18.44
N TYR A 236 13.30 -7.13 -17.69
CA TYR A 236 12.53 -5.86 -17.63
C TYR A 236 13.34 -4.64 -17.24
N ALA A 237 14.39 -4.80 -16.42
CA ALA A 237 15.28 -3.71 -16.06
C ALA A 237 16.28 -3.42 -17.19
N ASP A 238 16.82 -4.47 -17.81
CA ASP A 238 17.86 -4.39 -18.85
C ASP A 238 17.29 -3.86 -20.17
N ASP A 239 16.02 -4.20 -20.48
CA ASP A 239 15.29 -3.72 -21.66
C ASP A 239 14.74 -2.29 -21.52
N GLY A 240 15.02 -1.62 -20.40
CA GLY A 240 14.60 -0.25 -20.16
C GLY A 240 13.10 -0.08 -19.82
N MET A 241 12.36 -1.17 -19.65
CA MET A 241 10.92 -1.12 -19.33
C MET A 241 10.65 -0.53 -17.94
N THR A 242 11.55 -0.74 -16.97
CA THR A 242 11.44 -0.10 -15.66
C THR A 242 11.60 1.42 -15.75
N ALA A 243 12.50 1.92 -16.59
CA ALA A 243 12.66 3.36 -16.84
C ALA A 243 11.44 3.96 -17.56
N GLN A 244 10.87 3.24 -18.54
CA GLN A 244 9.65 3.66 -19.23
C GLN A 244 8.46 3.74 -18.26
N ALA A 245 8.29 2.73 -17.41
CA ALA A 245 7.24 2.71 -16.41
C ALA A 245 7.42 3.82 -15.35
N ALA A 246 8.66 4.12 -14.96
CA ALA A 246 8.99 5.19 -14.04
C ALA A 246 8.62 6.56 -14.62
N ALA A 247 8.95 6.83 -15.87
CA ALA A 247 8.57 8.07 -16.56
C ALA A 247 7.05 8.21 -16.67
N PHE A 248 6.33 7.12 -17.01
CA PHE A 248 4.88 7.10 -17.03
C PHE A 248 4.29 7.42 -15.65
N ALA A 249 4.76 6.73 -14.60
CA ALA A 249 4.27 6.91 -13.23
C ALA A 249 4.51 8.35 -12.74
N ALA A 250 5.67 8.93 -12.99
CA ALA A 250 6.00 10.31 -12.62
C ALA A 250 5.06 11.33 -13.30
N GLN A 251 4.72 11.13 -14.57
CA GLN A 251 3.73 11.96 -15.27
C GLN A 251 2.35 11.86 -14.64
N LYS A 252 1.90 10.64 -14.27
CA LYS A 252 0.60 10.44 -13.65
C LYS A 252 0.52 11.05 -12.25
N VAL A 253 1.58 10.92 -11.45
CA VAL A 253 1.70 11.57 -10.13
C VAL A 253 1.52 13.08 -10.23
N THR A 254 2.20 13.75 -11.17
CA THR A 254 2.10 15.20 -11.33
C THR A 254 0.75 15.65 -11.90
N SER A 255 0.18 14.90 -12.84
CA SER A 255 -1.15 15.20 -13.38
C SER A 255 -2.24 15.07 -12.32
N ALA A 256 -2.18 14.05 -11.44
CA ALA A 256 -3.11 13.90 -10.34
C ALA A 256 -3.03 15.05 -9.32
N ALA A 257 -1.82 15.56 -9.04
CA ALA A 257 -1.64 16.69 -8.14
C ALA A 257 -2.26 17.99 -8.70
N VAL A 258 -2.20 18.22 -10.01
CA VAL A 258 -2.82 19.40 -10.66
C VAL A 258 -4.35 19.35 -10.56
N VAL A 259 -4.96 18.21 -10.75
CA VAL A 259 -6.42 18.05 -10.65
C VAL A 259 -6.90 18.34 -9.21
N ASP A 260 -6.19 17.84 -8.19
CA ASP A 260 -6.56 18.07 -6.79
C ASP A 260 -6.46 19.55 -6.40
N THR A 261 -5.47 20.28 -6.89
CA THR A 261 -5.34 21.74 -6.61
C THR A 261 -6.39 22.57 -7.32
N ALA A 262 -6.87 22.15 -8.49
CA ALA A 262 -7.92 22.83 -9.24
C ALA A 262 -9.35 22.61 -8.67
N SER A 263 -9.52 21.59 -7.83
CA SER A 263 -10.81 21.24 -7.21
C SER A 263 -10.98 21.74 -5.76
N ARG A 264 -9.99 22.44 -5.22
CA ARG A 264 -10.01 23.14 -3.92
C ARG A 264 -10.25 24.64 -4.09
#